data_e87299c4be8b8d99e2bb295afd96ab14
#
_entry.id   e87299c4be8b8d99e2bb295afd96ab14
#
_cell.length_a   1.000
_cell.length_b   1.000
_cell.length_c   1.000
_cell.angle_alpha   90.00
_cell.angle_beta   90.00
_cell.angle_gamma   90.00
#
_symmetry.space_group_name_H-M   'P 1'
#
loop_
_entity.id
_entity.type
_entity.pdbx_description
1 polymer ?
#
loop_
_entity_poly.entity_id
_entity_poly.type
_entity_poly.pdbx_seq_one_letter_code
_entity_poly.pdbx_strand_id
1 'polypeptide(L)'
;MATSSEKGGEFTLQSASIGGIAMTRRVVLAVSLGVFVSAVSALAHHSAAAAYDTGNKVTLKGTVTKVEWKNPHVFYYLDVADASGTVTNWSVEASTPNQLYRSGWRKDDLKTGDAVTVANSSPARNGLPKAYGGTLTLADGRKVFSGSAATDQ
;
A
#
# COMPACT_ATOMS: atom_id res chain seq x y z
N MET A 1 53.38 -11.48 75.67
CA MET A 1 53.71 -10.71 74.49
C MET A 1 52.97 -11.32 73.35
N ALA A 2 51.84 -10.76 72.92
CA ALA A 2 51.06 -11.17 71.86
C ALA A 2 50.77 -9.96 70.96
N THR A 3 51.24 -9.98 69.72
CA THR A 3 51.02 -8.95 68.74
C THR A 3 49.85 -9.39 67.86
N SER A 4 48.79 -8.62 67.94
CA SER A 4 47.59 -8.77 67.09
C SER A 4 47.86 -8.18 65.68
N SER A 5 47.63 -8.93 64.62
CA SER A 5 47.71 -8.48 63.26
C SER A 5 46.25 -8.24 62.72
N GLU A 6 45.91 -6.98 62.58
CA GLU A 6 44.67 -6.59 61.87
C GLU A 6 44.82 -6.80 60.37
N LYS A 7 43.99 -7.62 59.83
CA LYS A 7 43.78 -7.74 58.38
C LYS A 7 42.78 -6.68 57.95
N GLY A 8 43.26 -5.65 57.27
CA GLY A 8 42.42 -4.71 56.55
C GLY A 8 41.70 -5.39 55.40
N GLY A 9 40.36 -5.45 55.46
CA GLY A 9 39.53 -5.88 54.35
C GLY A 9 39.41 -4.78 53.28
N GLU A 10 40.01 -5.01 52.12
CA GLU A 10 39.77 -4.17 50.94
C GLU A 10 38.33 -4.35 50.44
N PHE A 11 37.56 -3.29 50.54
CA PHE A 11 36.22 -3.21 49.98
C PHE A 11 36.34 -2.89 48.48
N THR A 12 36.35 -3.89 47.63
CA THR A 12 36.32 -3.71 46.19
C THR A 12 34.93 -3.25 45.78
N LEU A 13 34.78 -1.99 45.44
CA LEU A 13 33.61 -1.46 44.77
C LEU A 13 33.53 -2.06 43.35
N GLN A 14 32.69 -3.05 43.21
CA GLN A 14 32.39 -3.68 41.92
C GLN A 14 31.66 -2.67 41.04
N SER A 15 32.37 -2.17 40.06
CA SER A 15 31.85 -1.25 39.04
C SER A 15 30.67 -1.91 38.33
N ALA A 16 29.44 -1.50 38.67
CA ALA A 16 28.24 -1.92 38.01
C ALA A 16 28.22 -1.42 36.55
N SER A 17 28.22 -2.36 35.67
CA SER A 17 28.39 -2.34 34.23
C SER A 17 27.54 -1.26 33.52
N ILE A 18 28.25 -0.29 32.94
CA ILE A 18 27.72 0.68 31.96
C ILE A 18 27.15 -0.04 30.69
N GLY A 19 27.51 -1.32 30.47
CA GLY A 19 27.06 -2.14 29.34
C GLY A 19 25.54 -2.44 29.32
N GLY A 20 24.91 -2.59 30.50
CA GLY A 20 23.49 -2.88 30.62
C GLY A 20 22.59 -1.74 30.12
N ILE A 21 22.93 -0.50 30.43
CA ILE A 21 22.14 0.68 30.03
C ILE A 21 22.22 0.94 28.54
N ALA A 22 23.38 0.71 27.91
CA ALA A 22 23.55 0.88 26.46
C ALA A 22 22.78 -0.18 25.65
N MET A 23 22.72 -1.42 26.14
CA MET A 23 21.96 -2.50 25.51
C MET A 23 20.45 -2.27 25.63
N THR A 24 19.97 -1.81 26.77
CA THR A 24 18.55 -1.48 26.99
C THR A 24 18.10 -0.34 26.07
N ARG A 25 18.91 0.73 25.91
CA ARG A 25 18.61 1.83 24.99
C ARG A 25 18.52 1.38 23.53
N ARG A 26 19.42 0.49 23.10
CA ARG A 26 19.39 -0.06 21.72
C ARG A 26 18.15 -0.91 21.47
N VAL A 27 17.74 -1.73 22.42
CA VAL A 27 16.53 -2.55 22.34
C VAL A 27 15.28 -1.66 22.32
N VAL A 28 15.19 -0.65 23.18
CA VAL A 28 14.06 0.30 23.20
C VAL A 28 13.95 1.06 21.87
N LEU A 29 15.07 1.53 21.32
CA LEU A 29 15.09 2.22 20.02
C LEU A 29 14.66 1.29 18.87
N ALA A 30 15.11 0.04 18.86
CA ALA A 30 14.74 -0.94 17.83
C ALA A 30 13.25 -1.31 17.91
N VAL A 31 12.70 -1.49 19.11
CA VAL A 31 11.28 -1.77 19.33
C VAL A 31 10.43 -0.56 18.94
N SER A 32 10.83 0.66 19.33
CA SER A 32 10.13 1.89 18.97
C SER A 32 10.08 2.11 17.46
N LEU A 33 11.20 1.86 16.76
CA LEU A 33 11.27 1.97 15.30
C LEU A 33 10.40 0.91 14.63
N GLY A 34 10.39 -0.32 15.14
CA GLY A 34 9.54 -1.42 14.62
C GLY A 34 8.06 -1.13 14.77
N VAL A 35 7.61 -0.55 15.89
CA VAL A 35 6.22 -0.15 16.12
C VAL A 35 5.83 1.02 15.22
N PHE A 36 6.74 1.98 14.98
CA PHE A 36 6.46 3.13 14.11
C PHE A 36 6.30 2.71 12.64
N VAL A 37 7.12 1.78 12.14
CA VAL A 37 7.03 1.27 10.77
C VAL A 37 5.75 0.46 10.54
N SER A 38 5.28 -0.31 11.55
CA SER A 38 4.01 -1.07 11.43
C SER A 38 2.77 -0.18 11.47
N ALA A 39 2.82 0.97 12.15
CA ALA A 39 1.70 1.91 12.22
C ALA A 39 1.41 2.63 10.88
N VAL A 40 2.43 2.85 10.04
CA VAL A 40 2.27 3.53 8.74
C VAL A 40 1.41 2.70 7.76
N SER A 41 1.54 1.38 7.77
CA SER A 41 0.74 0.50 6.90
C SER A 41 -0.75 0.51 7.26
N ALA A 42 -1.09 0.64 8.55
CA ALA A 42 -2.49 0.71 9.01
C ALA A 42 -3.17 2.02 8.59
N LEU A 43 -2.45 3.14 8.59
CA LEU A 43 -2.97 4.45 8.15
C LEU A 43 -3.27 4.48 6.65
N ALA A 44 -2.50 3.78 5.81
CA ALA A 44 -2.73 3.73 4.37
C ALA A 44 -4.03 2.96 4.01
N HIS A 45 -4.35 1.86 4.71
CA HIS A 45 -5.60 1.14 4.51
C HIS A 45 -6.83 1.93 4.99
N HIS A 46 -6.70 2.70 6.07
CA HIS A 46 -7.78 3.58 6.53
C HIS A 46 -8.07 4.73 5.56
N SER A 47 -7.07 5.21 4.80
CA SER A 47 -7.26 6.31 3.85
C SER A 47 -8.11 5.91 2.64
N ALA A 48 -7.97 4.69 2.10
CA ALA A 48 -8.79 4.22 0.98
C ALA A 48 -10.27 4.06 1.38
N ALA A 49 -10.56 3.46 2.55
CA ALA A 49 -11.92 3.32 3.06
C ALA A 49 -12.57 4.67 3.43
N ALA A 50 -11.76 5.68 3.79
CA ALA A 50 -12.25 7.03 4.04
C ALA A 50 -12.60 7.77 2.74
N ALA A 51 -11.84 7.56 1.66
CA ALA A 51 -12.02 8.25 0.39
C ALA A 51 -13.05 7.56 -0.53
N TYR A 52 -13.14 6.23 -0.46
CA TYR A 52 -13.96 5.41 -1.36
C TYR A 52 -15.03 4.63 -0.62
N ASP A 53 -16.19 4.45 -1.24
CA ASP A 53 -17.28 3.63 -0.70
C ASP A 53 -17.06 2.16 -1.04
N THR A 54 -16.46 1.43 -0.10
CA THR A 54 -16.15 0.01 -0.28
C THR A 54 -17.37 -0.90 -0.15
N GLY A 55 -18.47 -0.41 0.41
CA GLY A 55 -19.75 -1.13 0.52
C GLY A 55 -20.59 -1.05 -0.74
N ASN A 56 -20.38 -0.05 -1.57
CA ASN A 56 -21.17 0.22 -2.78
C ASN A 56 -20.26 0.05 -4.01
N LYS A 57 -20.55 -0.96 -4.83
CA LYS A 57 -19.69 -1.28 -5.98
C LYS A 57 -20.34 -0.83 -7.28
N VAL A 58 -19.52 -0.27 -8.16
CA VAL A 58 -19.93 0.16 -9.50
C VAL A 58 -19.21 -0.65 -10.58
N THR A 59 -19.85 -0.74 -11.74
CA THR A 59 -19.20 -1.24 -12.95
C THR A 59 -19.12 -0.10 -13.96
N LEU A 60 -17.89 0.18 -14.40
CA LEU A 60 -17.60 1.20 -15.40
C LEU A 60 -17.31 0.50 -16.73
N LYS A 61 -17.98 0.94 -17.79
CA LYS A 61 -17.69 0.49 -19.17
C LYS A 61 -17.31 1.70 -19.99
N GLY A 62 -16.15 1.65 -20.62
CA GLY A 62 -15.66 2.82 -21.35
C GLY A 62 -14.41 2.55 -22.14
N THR A 63 -13.82 3.64 -22.65
CA THR A 63 -12.57 3.61 -23.41
C THR A 63 -11.48 4.28 -22.63
N VAL A 64 -10.31 3.66 -22.56
CA VAL A 64 -9.13 4.21 -21.88
C VAL A 64 -8.65 5.45 -22.61
N THR A 65 -8.55 6.56 -21.89
CA THR A 65 -8.03 7.84 -22.42
C THR A 65 -6.61 8.11 -22.00
N LYS A 66 -6.17 7.53 -20.86
CA LYS A 66 -4.85 7.74 -20.31
C LYS A 66 -4.49 6.65 -19.31
N VAL A 67 -3.19 6.30 -19.23
CA VAL A 67 -2.62 5.46 -18.15
C VAL A 67 -1.45 6.20 -17.53
N GLU A 68 -1.47 6.37 -16.22
CA GLU A 68 -0.39 6.96 -15.43
C GLU A 68 0.29 5.87 -14.59
N TRP A 69 1.41 5.38 -15.06
CA TRP A 69 2.22 4.40 -14.34
C TRP A 69 3.26 5.11 -13.49
N LYS A 70 2.87 5.51 -12.27
CA LYS A 70 3.72 6.27 -11.35
C LYS A 70 3.46 5.89 -9.88
N ASN A 71 4.41 6.19 -8.99
CA ASN A 71 4.23 6.08 -7.55
C ASN A 71 3.31 7.20 -7.02
N PRO A 72 2.54 6.97 -5.94
CA PRO A 72 2.43 5.71 -5.20
C PRO A 72 1.54 4.67 -5.87
N HIS A 73 0.60 5.04 -6.74
CA HIS A 73 -0.34 4.14 -7.41
C HIS A 73 -0.41 4.40 -8.90
N VAL A 74 -0.78 3.35 -9.64
CA VAL A 74 -1.14 3.45 -11.06
C VAL A 74 -2.57 3.98 -11.16
N PHE A 75 -2.78 4.93 -12.08
CA PHE A 75 -4.11 5.42 -12.42
C PHE A 75 -4.38 5.17 -13.89
N TYR A 76 -5.62 4.84 -14.20
CA TYR A 76 -6.10 4.86 -15.57
C TYR A 76 -7.42 5.65 -15.66
N TYR A 77 -7.63 6.27 -16.80
CA TYR A 77 -8.73 7.18 -17.03
C TYR A 77 -9.62 6.61 -18.14
N LEU A 78 -10.94 6.68 -17.94
CA LEU A 78 -11.93 6.09 -18.83
C LEU A 78 -12.96 7.14 -19.23
N ASP A 79 -13.27 7.25 -20.50
CA ASP A 79 -14.48 7.91 -20.95
C ASP A 79 -15.64 6.91 -20.88
N VAL A 80 -16.59 7.20 -19.98
CA VAL A 80 -17.76 6.38 -19.70
C VAL A 80 -19.00 7.13 -20.14
N ALA A 81 -19.77 6.57 -21.08
CA ALA A 81 -21.05 7.11 -21.49
C ALA A 81 -22.17 6.57 -20.57
N ASP A 82 -23.05 7.45 -20.13
CA ASP A 82 -24.28 7.08 -19.45
C ASP A 82 -25.39 6.68 -20.44
N ALA A 83 -26.58 6.35 -19.91
CA ALA A 83 -27.72 5.95 -20.72
C ALA A 83 -28.24 7.05 -21.67
N SER A 84 -27.93 8.32 -21.37
CA SER A 84 -28.26 9.49 -22.21
C SER A 84 -27.21 9.75 -23.29
N GLY A 85 -26.09 9.05 -23.27
CA GLY A 85 -24.94 9.28 -24.13
C GLY A 85 -23.99 10.38 -23.61
N THR A 86 -24.22 10.92 -22.41
CA THR A 86 -23.33 11.90 -21.81
C THR A 86 -22.04 11.18 -21.34
N VAL A 87 -20.90 11.67 -21.80
CA VAL A 87 -19.60 11.09 -21.48
C VAL A 87 -19.01 11.77 -20.26
N THR A 88 -18.59 10.96 -19.29
CA THR A 88 -17.86 11.39 -18.09
C THR A 88 -16.51 10.70 -18.05
N ASN A 89 -15.44 11.48 -17.86
CA ASN A 89 -14.10 10.93 -17.68
C ASN A 89 -13.89 10.50 -16.22
N TRP A 90 -13.77 9.20 -16.01
CA TRP A 90 -13.52 8.58 -14.71
C TRP A 90 -12.03 8.33 -14.50
N SER A 91 -11.52 8.57 -13.30
CA SER A 91 -10.19 8.10 -12.89
C SER A 91 -10.32 6.89 -11.97
N VAL A 92 -9.60 5.82 -12.28
CA VAL A 92 -9.58 4.61 -11.45
C VAL A 92 -8.18 4.42 -10.89
N GLU A 93 -8.11 4.33 -9.57
CA GLU A 93 -6.88 4.06 -8.84
C GLU A 93 -6.67 2.55 -8.75
N ALA A 94 -5.55 2.07 -9.28
CA ALA A 94 -5.11 0.68 -9.21
C ALA A 94 -4.06 0.48 -8.11
N SER A 95 -3.34 -0.62 -8.15
CA SER A 95 -2.29 -0.95 -7.20
C SER A 95 -1.01 -0.14 -7.44
N THR A 96 0.02 -0.36 -6.60
CA THR A 96 1.33 0.28 -6.79
C THR A 96 2.04 -0.29 -8.02
N PRO A 97 2.88 0.49 -8.73
CA PRO A 97 3.67 -0.01 -9.86
C PRO A 97 4.48 -1.26 -9.53
N ASN A 98 5.11 -1.30 -8.34
CA ASN A 98 5.91 -2.44 -7.90
C ASN A 98 5.07 -3.71 -7.69
N GLN A 99 3.87 -3.58 -7.16
CA GLN A 99 2.98 -4.72 -6.95
C GLN A 99 2.49 -5.28 -8.29
N LEU A 100 2.05 -4.43 -9.20
CA LEU A 100 1.64 -4.82 -10.55
C LEU A 100 2.80 -5.48 -11.31
N TYR A 101 4.00 -4.90 -11.22
CA TYR A 101 5.19 -5.45 -11.85
C TYR A 101 5.54 -6.87 -11.34
N ARG A 102 5.45 -7.10 -10.01
CA ARG A 102 5.67 -8.42 -9.40
C ARG A 102 4.61 -9.44 -9.79
N SER A 103 3.38 -8.98 -10.06
CA SER A 103 2.29 -9.80 -10.58
C SER A 103 2.40 -10.08 -12.09
N GLY A 104 3.45 -9.59 -12.75
CA GLY A 104 3.72 -9.81 -14.17
C GLY A 104 3.20 -8.71 -15.10
N TRP A 105 2.44 -7.74 -14.60
CA TRP A 105 1.87 -6.67 -15.40
C TRP A 105 2.89 -5.61 -15.80
N ARG A 106 2.69 -5.01 -16.95
CA ARG A 106 3.53 -3.93 -17.52
C ARG A 106 2.67 -2.74 -17.91
N LYS A 107 3.30 -1.58 -18.03
CA LYS A 107 2.62 -0.33 -18.40
C LYS A 107 1.91 -0.39 -19.76
N ASP A 108 2.38 -1.24 -20.65
CA ASP A 108 1.87 -1.37 -22.03
C ASP A 108 0.77 -2.44 -22.16
N ASP A 109 0.39 -3.13 -21.06
CA ASP A 109 -0.71 -4.11 -21.05
C ASP A 109 -2.08 -3.44 -21.14
N LEU A 110 -2.16 -2.15 -20.81
CA LEU A 110 -3.32 -1.29 -20.98
C LEU A 110 -2.94 -0.04 -21.75
N LYS A 111 -3.64 0.26 -22.82
CA LYS A 111 -3.34 1.37 -23.75
C LYS A 111 -4.50 2.31 -23.91
N THR A 112 -4.19 3.56 -24.23
CA THR A 112 -5.19 4.51 -24.72
C THR A 112 -5.90 3.95 -25.95
N GLY A 113 -7.22 4.03 -25.96
CA GLY A 113 -8.09 3.45 -26.99
C GLY A 113 -8.65 2.08 -26.65
N ASP A 114 -8.13 1.38 -25.63
CA ASP A 114 -8.68 0.09 -25.22
C ASP A 114 -10.10 0.24 -24.69
N ALA A 115 -11.03 -0.56 -25.22
CA ALA A 115 -12.38 -0.68 -24.67
C ALA A 115 -12.33 -1.66 -23.45
N VAL A 116 -12.84 -1.21 -22.31
CA VAL A 116 -12.71 -1.95 -21.06
C VAL A 116 -14.00 -1.98 -20.24
N THR A 117 -14.09 -2.99 -19.38
CA THR A 117 -15.06 -3.06 -18.29
C THR A 117 -14.29 -3.16 -16.98
N VAL A 118 -14.57 -2.26 -16.02
CA VAL A 118 -14.03 -2.31 -14.66
C VAL A 118 -15.16 -2.67 -13.72
N ALA A 119 -15.21 -3.92 -13.31
CA ALA A 119 -16.26 -4.44 -12.43
C ALA A 119 -15.82 -4.34 -10.95
N ASN A 120 -16.78 -4.21 -10.04
CA ASN A 120 -16.55 -4.19 -8.58
C ASN A 120 -15.63 -3.07 -8.11
N SER A 121 -15.59 -1.94 -8.77
CA SER A 121 -14.83 -0.76 -8.35
C SER A 121 -15.57 0.01 -7.26
N SER A 122 -14.84 0.59 -6.31
CA SER A 122 -15.39 1.39 -5.22
C SER A 122 -15.44 2.87 -5.63
N PRO A 123 -16.61 3.50 -5.75
CA PRO A 123 -16.70 4.90 -6.14
C PRO A 123 -16.24 5.83 -5.01
N ALA A 124 -15.82 7.03 -5.36
CA ALA A 124 -15.47 8.05 -4.38
C ALA A 124 -16.70 8.50 -3.58
N ARG A 125 -16.55 8.64 -2.26
CA ARG A 125 -17.64 9.07 -1.34
C ARG A 125 -18.13 10.48 -1.59
N ASN A 126 -17.30 11.34 -2.17
CA ASN A 126 -17.62 12.74 -2.45
C ASN A 126 -18.37 12.94 -3.79
N GLY A 127 -18.77 11.85 -4.47
CA GLY A 127 -19.50 11.91 -5.72
C GLY A 127 -18.69 12.30 -6.95
N LEU A 128 -17.39 12.53 -6.83
CA LEU A 128 -16.53 12.76 -8.00
C LEU A 128 -16.41 11.49 -8.86
N PRO A 129 -16.17 11.62 -10.18
CA PRO A 129 -16.01 10.48 -11.08
C PRO A 129 -14.64 9.82 -10.87
N LYS A 130 -14.47 9.25 -9.67
CA LYS A 130 -13.27 8.52 -9.24
C LYS A 130 -13.68 7.20 -8.64
N ALA A 131 -12.85 6.17 -8.86
CA ALA A 131 -13.07 4.87 -8.28
C ALA A 131 -11.73 4.24 -7.86
N TYR A 132 -11.81 3.21 -7.02
CA TYR A 132 -10.66 2.49 -6.50
C TYR A 132 -10.82 0.99 -6.73
N GLY A 133 -9.76 0.34 -7.22
CA GLY A 133 -9.69 -1.08 -7.45
C GLY A 133 -10.71 -1.56 -8.49
N GLY A 134 -11.10 -2.80 -8.35
CA GLY A 134 -12.00 -3.48 -9.30
C GLY A 134 -11.23 -4.45 -10.20
N THR A 135 -11.99 -5.19 -11.01
CA THR A 135 -11.45 -6.11 -12.01
C THR A 135 -11.57 -5.45 -13.38
N LEU A 136 -10.45 -5.10 -13.98
CA LEU A 136 -10.39 -4.55 -15.33
C LEU A 136 -10.33 -5.68 -16.35
N THR A 137 -11.26 -5.69 -17.31
CA THR A 137 -11.34 -6.67 -18.39
C THR A 137 -11.34 -5.94 -19.71
N LEU A 138 -10.48 -6.34 -20.64
CA LEU A 138 -10.44 -5.87 -22.04
C LEU A 138 -11.59 -6.44 -22.84
N ALA A 139 -11.83 -5.89 -24.04
CA ALA A 139 -12.88 -6.35 -24.96
C ALA A 139 -12.69 -7.82 -25.40
N ASP A 140 -11.46 -8.32 -25.43
CA ASP A 140 -11.12 -9.72 -25.75
C ASP A 140 -11.31 -10.69 -24.57
N GLY A 141 -11.72 -10.19 -23.40
CA GLY A 141 -11.98 -10.98 -22.20
C GLY A 141 -10.77 -11.13 -21.27
N ARG A 142 -9.58 -10.69 -21.68
CA ARG A 142 -8.40 -10.71 -20.81
C ARG A 142 -8.55 -9.72 -19.65
N LYS A 143 -8.22 -10.17 -18.47
CA LYS A 143 -8.13 -9.28 -17.30
C LYS A 143 -6.76 -8.62 -17.29
N VAL A 144 -6.71 -7.38 -16.84
CA VAL A 144 -5.50 -6.59 -16.74
C VAL A 144 -5.43 -5.93 -15.36
N PHE A 145 -4.24 -5.83 -14.79
CA PHE A 145 -3.97 -5.23 -13.47
C PHE A 145 -4.72 -5.90 -12.30
N SER A 146 -5.22 -7.11 -12.50
CA SER A 146 -5.87 -7.93 -11.49
C SER A 146 -5.22 -9.31 -11.44
N GLY A 147 -5.07 -9.91 -10.24
CA GLY A 147 -4.43 -11.21 -10.08
C GLY A 147 -2.97 -11.25 -10.57
N SER A 148 -2.59 -12.38 -11.19
CA SER A 148 -1.28 -12.57 -11.83
C SER A 148 -1.43 -12.57 -13.35
N ALA A 149 -0.55 -11.89 -14.05
CA ALA A 149 -0.54 -11.88 -15.52
C ALA A 149 -0.40 -13.30 -16.13
N ALA A 150 0.25 -14.22 -15.42
CA ALA A 150 0.41 -15.61 -15.86
C ALA A 150 -0.89 -16.45 -15.78
N THR A 151 -1.85 -16.04 -14.96
CA THR A 151 -3.13 -16.76 -14.77
C THR A 151 -4.27 -16.15 -15.57
N ASP A 152 -4.10 -14.92 -16.07
CA ASP A 152 -5.15 -14.13 -16.71
C ASP A 152 -4.91 -13.93 -18.23
N GLN A 153 -3.95 -14.69 -18.83
CA GLN A 153 -3.67 -14.70 -20.28
C GLN A 153 -4.27 -15.93 -20.95
#